data_9f121e13bd53011231d647814feb87b4
#
_entry.id   9f121e13bd53011231d647814feb87b4
#
_cell.length_a   1.000
_cell.length_b   1.000
_cell.length_c   1.000
_cell.angle_alpha   90.00
_cell.angle_beta   90.00
_cell.angle_gamma   90.00
#
_symmetry.space_group_name_H-M   'P 1'
#
loop_
_entity.id
_entity.type
_entity.pdbx_description
1 polymer ?
#
loop_
_entity_poly.entity_id
_entity_poly.type
_entity_poly.pdbx_seq_one_letter_code
_entity_poly.pdbx_strand_id
1 'polypeptide(L)'
;GCYHADGIRVDGVTSMLYLNFGLPDWAEKAYNNQGGEENTAAVEFLRQLNDAVHTYAPGAITVAEESSAWPHVTGDTAYGGLGFDYKWDMGWMNDTLEYCKTDFPFRSYHHNKLTFSMAYGFSERFILPLSHDEVVHGKRSLMGRMPGDYWRQFAGLRLLALYQITHPGGKLSFMSTEYGPFIEWREYESLEWFLLDYPAHRMHQDYVKRLNRLYQNTPALCMIVLTATTAERIHR
;
A
#
# COMPACT_ATOMS: atom_id res chain seq x y z
N GLY A 1 3.38 -20.34 14.08
CA GLY A 1 3.96 -19.94 15.37
C GLY A 1 2.89 -19.69 16.44
N CYS A 2 3.30 -19.27 17.66
CA CYS A 2 2.38 -19.08 18.79
C CYS A 2 1.26 -18.05 18.53
N TYR A 3 1.50 -17.09 17.66
CA TYR A 3 0.56 -15.99 17.37
C TYR A 3 -0.31 -16.22 16.12
N HIS A 4 -0.09 -17.32 15.40
CA HIS A 4 -0.80 -17.64 14.15
C HIS A 4 -0.81 -16.50 13.12
N ALA A 5 0.28 -15.70 13.06
CA ALA A 5 0.44 -14.65 12.06
C ALA A 5 0.78 -15.26 10.71
N ASP A 6 0.10 -14.79 9.65
CA ASP A 6 0.30 -15.26 8.28
C ASP A 6 1.37 -14.46 7.52
N GLY A 7 1.94 -13.44 8.15
CA GLY A 7 3.00 -12.62 7.57
C GLY A 7 3.40 -11.46 8.47
N ILE A 8 4.37 -10.70 8.02
CA ILE A 8 4.86 -9.50 8.67
C ILE A 8 5.01 -8.35 7.68
N ARG A 9 4.73 -7.13 8.13
CA ARG A 9 5.13 -5.90 7.45
C ARG A 9 6.35 -5.31 8.17
N VAL A 10 7.37 -4.99 7.42
CA VAL A 10 8.54 -4.26 7.91
C VAL A 10 8.33 -2.78 7.62
N ASP A 11 8.28 -2.01 8.71
CA ASP A 11 8.08 -0.57 8.71
C ASP A 11 9.34 0.18 8.32
N GLY A 12 9.20 1.29 7.58
CA GLY A 12 10.30 2.21 7.33
C GLY A 12 11.52 1.62 6.60
N VAL A 13 11.34 0.64 5.73
CA VAL A 13 12.45 -0.04 5.02
C VAL A 13 13.34 0.97 4.29
N THR A 14 12.79 2.04 3.72
CA THR A 14 13.57 3.11 3.09
C THR A 14 14.63 3.68 4.05
N SER A 15 14.25 3.96 5.30
CA SER A 15 15.18 4.48 6.30
C SER A 15 16.25 3.48 6.76
N MET A 16 15.98 2.18 6.57
CA MET A 16 16.98 1.13 6.82
C MET A 16 18.00 1.06 5.69
N LEU A 17 17.55 1.23 4.43
CA LEU A 17 18.37 1.03 3.24
C LEU A 17 19.37 2.17 3.01
N TYR A 18 19.07 3.39 3.46
CA TYR A 18 19.89 4.56 3.19
C TYR A 18 20.41 5.18 4.48
N LEU A 19 21.75 5.33 4.58
CA LEU A 19 22.44 5.90 5.74
C LEU A 19 22.02 7.34 6.04
N ASN A 20 21.63 8.08 5.00
CA ASN A 20 21.35 9.52 5.09
C ASN A 20 19.86 9.84 4.90
N PHE A 21 18.97 8.83 4.97
CA PHE A 21 17.53 9.05 4.77
C PHE A 21 16.98 10.08 5.78
N GLY A 22 16.30 11.10 5.24
CA GLY A 22 15.68 12.16 6.07
C GLY A 22 16.65 13.17 6.65
N LEU A 23 17.95 13.06 6.42
CA LEU A 23 18.91 14.07 6.84
C LEU A 23 18.79 15.33 5.97
N PRO A 24 18.83 16.54 6.56
CA PRO A 24 18.84 17.77 5.80
C PRO A 24 20.17 17.92 5.04
N ASP A 25 20.17 18.71 3.97
CA ASP A 25 21.33 18.88 3.06
C ASP A 25 22.60 19.38 3.76
N TRP A 26 22.46 20.13 4.85
CA TRP A 26 23.56 20.67 5.64
C TRP A 26 24.12 19.69 6.68
N ALA A 27 23.50 18.55 6.91
CA ALA A 27 23.98 17.56 7.87
C ALA A 27 25.20 16.82 7.33
N GLU A 28 26.08 16.41 8.22
CA GLU A 28 27.19 15.53 7.88
C GLU A 28 26.65 14.19 7.41
N LYS A 29 27.08 13.75 6.22
CA LYS A 29 26.62 12.51 5.61
C LYS A 29 27.54 11.35 5.91
N ALA A 30 26.94 10.19 6.20
CA ALA A 30 27.65 8.93 6.34
C ALA A 30 27.74 8.21 5.00
N TYR A 31 28.83 7.47 4.80
CA TYR A 31 29.04 6.66 3.59
C TYR A 31 29.50 5.26 3.99
N ASN A 32 29.15 4.28 3.18
CA ASN A 32 29.63 2.92 3.33
C ASN A 32 31.10 2.79 2.86
N ASN A 33 31.69 1.61 3.04
CA ASN A 33 33.08 1.35 2.67
C ASN A 33 33.39 1.47 1.17
N GLN A 34 32.36 1.58 0.32
CA GLN A 34 32.47 1.76 -1.13
C GLN A 34 32.19 3.21 -1.56
N GLY A 35 31.92 4.09 -0.60
CA GLY A 35 31.58 5.50 -0.84
C GLY A 35 30.13 5.76 -1.25
N GLY A 36 29.26 4.77 -1.14
CA GLY A 36 27.82 4.90 -1.39
C GLY A 36 27.02 5.25 -0.13
N GLU A 37 25.76 5.64 -0.31
CA GLU A 37 24.85 5.98 0.79
C GLU A 37 24.02 4.76 1.25
N GLU A 38 24.18 3.61 0.64
CA GLU A 38 23.45 2.39 1.00
C GLU A 38 23.97 1.83 2.32
N ASN A 39 23.05 1.45 3.19
CA ASN A 39 23.34 0.71 4.41
C ASN A 39 23.49 -0.78 4.10
N THR A 40 24.70 -1.21 3.76
CA THR A 40 24.96 -2.60 3.36
C THR A 40 24.64 -3.62 4.44
N ALA A 41 24.80 -3.25 5.71
CA ALA A 41 24.45 -4.13 6.84
C ALA A 41 22.93 -4.34 6.96
N ALA A 42 22.13 -3.29 6.73
CA ALA A 42 20.68 -3.41 6.73
C ALA A 42 20.16 -4.18 5.50
N VAL A 43 20.77 -3.97 4.33
CA VAL A 43 20.46 -4.75 3.12
C VAL A 43 20.66 -6.26 3.39
N GLU A 44 21.79 -6.63 3.97
CA GLU A 44 22.09 -8.02 4.31
C GLU A 44 21.13 -8.57 5.37
N PHE A 45 20.82 -7.78 6.41
CA PHE A 45 19.83 -8.15 7.42
C PHE A 45 18.46 -8.44 6.82
N LEU A 46 17.97 -7.58 5.89
CA LEU A 46 16.65 -7.75 5.25
C LEU A 46 16.61 -9.02 4.39
N ARG A 47 17.69 -9.33 3.67
CA ARG A 47 17.82 -10.59 2.91
C ARG A 47 17.73 -11.79 3.82
N GLN A 48 18.53 -11.81 4.89
CA GLN A 48 18.53 -12.91 5.87
C GLN A 48 17.17 -13.03 6.56
N LEU A 49 16.50 -11.92 6.88
CA LEU A 49 15.15 -11.92 7.44
C LEU A 49 14.16 -12.64 6.52
N ASN A 50 14.12 -12.26 5.23
CA ASN A 50 13.20 -12.85 4.26
C ASN A 50 13.52 -14.32 4.00
N ASP A 51 14.78 -14.68 3.83
CA ASP A 51 15.21 -16.07 3.67
C ASP A 51 14.84 -16.93 4.90
N ALA A 52 15.01 -16.38 6.10
CA ALA A 52 14.63 -17.07 7.34
C ALA A 52 13.11 -17.26 7.44
N VAL A 53 12.30 -16.22 7.12
CA VAL A 53 10.83 -16.34 7.13
C VAL A 53 10.38 -17.43 6.16
N HIS A 54 10.87 -17.40 4.94
CA HIS A 54 10.47 -18.39 3.91
C HIS A 54 10.94 -19.80 4.23
N THR A 55 12.07 -19.95 4.95
CA THR A 55 12.59 -21.25 5.37
C THR A 55 11.83 -21.82 6.56
N TYR A 56 11.61 -21.02 7.61
CA TYR A 56 11.07 -21.50 8.89
C TYR A 56 9.55 -21.37 9.02
N ALA A 57 8.94 -20.55 8.18
CA ALA A 57 7.50 -20.35 8.14
C ALA A 57 6.98 -20.35 6.68
N PRO A 58 7.11 -21.48 5.97
CA PRO A 58 6.69 -21.56 4.56
C PRO A 58 5.20 -21.22 4.44
N GLY A 59 4.88 -20.28 3.57
CA GLY A 59 3.53 -19.74 3.40
C GLY A 59 3.26 -18.43 4.16
N ALA A 60 4.11 -18.01 5.10
CA ALA A 60 4.07 -16.65 5.62
C ALA A 60 4.61 -15.67 4.59
N ILE A 61 4.00 -14.48 4.54
CA ILE A 61 4.40 -13.41 3.61
C ILE A 61 5.18 -12.31 4.33
N THR A 62 6.10 -11.67 3.59
CA THR A 62 6.81 -10.48 4.05
C THR A 62 6.48 -9.30 3.16
N VAL A 63 6.21 -8.14 3.77
CA VAL A 63 5.80 -6.94 3.07
C VAL A 63 6.71 -5.78 3.46
N ALA A 64 7.30 -5.10 2.50
CA ALA A 64 8.11 -3.91 2.73
C ALA A 64 7.27 -2.64 2.66
N GLU A 65 7.36 -1.78 3.68
CA GLU A 65 7.03 -0.37 3.52
C GLU A 65 8.29 0.35 3.02
N GLU A 66 8.39 0.48 1.70
CA GLU A 66 9.53 1.08 1.05
C GLU A 66 9.04 2.07 -0.02
N SER A 67 9.43 3.34 0.09
CA SER A 67 8.91 4.45 -0.71
C SER A 67 9.90 5.01 -1.73
N SER A 68 11.13 4.47 -1.76
CA SER A 68 12.15 4.91 -2.69
C SER A 68 12.15 4.12 -4.01
N ALA A 69 13.07 4.46 -4.89
CA ALA A 69 13.33 3.74 -6.12
C ALA A 69 14.34 2.58 -5.95
N TRP A 70 14.48 2.03 -4.74
CA TRP A 70 15.35 0.87 -4.53
C TRP A 70 14.91 -0.30 -5.43
N PRO A 71 15.84 -0.87 -6.22
CA PRO A 71 15.47 -1.90 -7.17
C PRO A 71 15.30 -3.27 -6.51
N HIS A 72 14.45 -4.10 -7.09
CA HIS A 72 14.28 -5.51 -6.71
C HIS A 72 13.98 -5.76 -5.23
N VAL A 73 13.15 -4.89 -4.62
CA VAL A 73 12.67 -5.09 -3.24
C VAL A 73 11.97 -6.45 -3.12
N THR A 74 11.16 -6.80 -4.12
CA THR A 74 10.45 -8.07 -4.19
C THR A 74 11.18 -9.11 -5.07
N GLY A 75 12.42 -8.83 -5.46
CA GLY A 75 13.26 -9.77 -6.20
C GLY A 75 13.87 -10.84 -5.30
N ASP A 76 14.24 -11.97 -5.90
CA ASP A 76 14.89 -13.09 -5.22
C ASP A 76 16.28 -12.68 -4.69
N THR A 77 16.60 -13.06 -3.45
CA THR A 77 17.89 -12.80 -2.80
C THR A 77 19.07 -13.40 -3.55
N ALA A 78 18.87 -14.53 -4.19
CA ALA A 78 19.90 -15.19 -5.03
C ALA A 78 20.33 -14.33 -6.23
N TYR A 79 19.49 -13.41 -6.69
CA TYR A 79 19.76 -12.49 -7.79
C TYR A 79 19.97 -11.04 -7.36
N GLY A 80 20.24 -10.83 -6.07
CA GLY A 80 20.54 -9.51 -5.51
C GLY A 80 19.33 -8.70 -5.04
N GLY A 81 18.10 -9.27 -5.08
CA GLY A 81 16.92 -8.67 -4.50
C GLY A 81 16.92 -8.69 -2.97
N LEU A 82 15.91 -8.08 -2.36
CA LEU A 82 15.73 -8.09 -0.90
C LEU A 82 14.90 -9.28 -0.41
N GLY A 83 14.18 -9.98 -1.29
CA GLY A 83 13.42 -11.19 -0.97
C GLY A 83 12.03 -10.96 -0.39
N PHE A 84 11.52 -9.74 -0.33
CA PHE A 84 10.15 -9.50 0.12
C PHE A 84 9.12 -10.10 -0.86
N ASP A 85 8.00 -10.57 -0.33
CA ASP A 85 6.90 -11.04 -1.18
C ASP A 85 6.18 -9.86 -1.83
N TYR A 86 6.02 -8.74 -1.10
CA TYR A 86 5.33 -7.56 -1.57
C TYR A 86 6.01 -6.27 -1.09
N LYS A 87 5.73 -5.19 -1.82
CA LYS A 87 6.10 -3.81 -1.48
C LYS A 87 4.85 -2.94 -1.50
N TRP A 88 4.72 -2.01 -0.54
CA TRP A 88 3.66 -1.00 -0.60
C TRP A 88 3.92 -0.01 -1.75
N ASP A 89 2.89 0.26 -2.55
CA ASP A 89 2.93 1.31 -3.58
C ASP A 89 2.58 2.67 -2.96
N MET A 90 3.55 3.28 -2.31
CA MET A 90 3.41 4.59 -1.68
C MET A 90 3.21 5.70 -2.72
N GLY A 91 3.74 5.54 -3.95
CA GLY A 91 3.54 6.45 -5.07
C GLY A 91 2.08 6.48 -5.51
N TRP A 92 1.49 5.31 -5.76
CA TRP A 92 0.07 5.18 -6.08
C TRP A 92 -0.82 5.77 -4.98
N MET A 93 -0.51 5.47 -3.72
CA MET A 93 -1.29 5.94 -2.56
C MET A 93 -1.29 7.46 -2.50
N ASN A 94 -0.11 8.10 -2.54
CA ASN A 94 0.01 9.55 -2.47
C ASN A 94 -0.69 10.24 -3.63
N ASP A 95 -0.45 9.82 -4.86
CA ASP A 95 -1.04 10.42 -6.06
C ASP A 95 -2.56 10.23 -6.09
N THR A 96 -3.05 9.06 -5.75
CA THR A 96 -4.49 8.75 -5.70
C THR A 96 -5.21 9.62 -4.66
N LEU A 97 -4.67 9.72 -3.46
CA LEU A 97 -5.27 10.53 -2.39
C LEU A 97 -5.20 12.03 -2.71
N GLU A 98 -4.14 12.50 -3.34
CA GLU A 98 -4.01 13.87 -3.82
C GLU A 98 -5.06 14.19 -4.88
N TYR A 99 -5.25 13.29 -5.86
CA TYR A 99 -6.32 13.42 -6.84
C TYR A 99 -7.71 13.43 -6.20
N CYS A 100 -7.96 12.56 -5.23
CA CYS A 100 -9.24 12.47 -4.53
C CYS A 100 -9.58 13.74 -3.76
N LYS A 101 -8.60 14.43 -3.17
CA LYS A 101 -8.76 15.72 -2.48
C LYS A 101 -9.05 16.87 -3.45
N THR A 102 -8.65 16.74 -4.70
CA THR A 102 -8.81 17.80 -5.71
C THR A 102 -10.29 18.04 -6.00
N ASP A 103 -10.73 19.30 -5.96
CA ASP A 103 -12.11 19.67 -6.29
C ASP A 103 -12.43 19.38 -7.75
N PHE A 104 -13.68 19.02 -8.02
CA PHE A 104 -14.15 18.47 -9.31
C PHE A 104 -13.75 19.28 -10.54
N PRO A 105 -13.85 20.63 -10.57
CA PRO A 105 -13.47 21.42 -11.75
C PRO A 105 -11.98 21.31 -12.11
N PHE A 106 -11.13 20.95 -11.15
CA PHE A 106 -9.68 20.95 -11.33
C PHE A 106 -9.11 19.55 -11.61
N ARG A 107 -9.91 18.50 -11.49
CA ARG A 107 -9.45 17.10 -11.63
C ARG A 107 -8.86 16.78 -13.00
N SER A 108 -9.35 17.41 -14.05
CA SER A 108 -8.82 17.22 -15.40
C SER A 108 -7.34 17.60 -15.54
N TYR A 109 -6.88 18.57 -14.75
CA TYR A 109 -5.48 19.02 -14.74
C TYR A 109 -4.55 18.07 -13.97
N HIS A 110 -5.11 17.13 -13.21
CA HIS A 110 -4.37 16.19 -12.35
C HIS A 110 -4.58 14.72 -12.73
N HIS A 111 -5.09 14.47 -13.94
CA HIS A 111 -5.40 13.11 -14.40
C HIS A 111 -4.17 12.19 -14.42
N ASN A 112 -3.00 12.75 -14.67
CA ASN A 112 -1.73 12.02 -14.60
C ASN A 112 -1.48 11.31 -13.25
N LYS A 113 -2.01 11.83 -12.15
CA LYS A 113 -1.92 11.19 -10.82
C LYS A 113 -2.63 9.84 -10.74
N LEU A 114 -3.62 9.58 -11.59
CA LEU A 114 -4.27 8.27 -11.69
C LEU A 114 -3.56 7.32 -12.65
N THR A 115 -2.80 7.85 -13.62
CA THR A 115 -2.24 7.02 -14.70
C THR A 115 -0.75 6.75 -14.53
N PHE A 116 -0.03 7.58 -13.76
CA PHE A 116 1.43 7.47 -13.63
C PHE A 116 1.88 6.13 -13.03
N SER A 117 1.15 5.61 -12.05
CA SER A 117 1.45 4.31 -11.43
C SER A 117 1.42 3.14 -12.41
N MET A 118 0.70 3.25 -13.53
CA MET A 118 0.70 2.22 -14.57
C MET A 118 2.05 2.10 -15.29
N ALA A 119 2.88 3.15 -15.24
CA ALA A 119 4.21 3.11 -15.86
C ALA A 119 5.20 2.21 -15.09
N TYR A 120 5.00 2.02 -13.79
CA TYR A 120 5.88 1.20 -12.95
C TYR A 120 5.16 0.07 -12.20
N GLY A 121 3.84 0.00 -12.26
CA GLY A 121 2.99 -0.91 -11.46
C GLY A 121 3.28 -2.42 -11.62
N PHE A 122 4.16 -2.79 -12.56
CA PHE A 122 4.60 -4.16 -12.78
C PHE A 122 6.10 -4.37 -12.51
N SER A 123 6.82 -3.33 -12.03
CA SER A 123 8.25 -3.44 -11.71
C SER A 123 8.52 -4.21 -10.42
N GLU A 124 7.56 -4.24 -9.52
CA GLU A 124 7.59 -4.94 -8.24
C GLU A 124 6.22 -5.62 -7.98
N ARG A 125 6.15 -6.48 -7.00
CA ARG A 125 4.87 -7.02 -6.51
C ARG A 125 4.24 -6.03 -5.52
N PHE A 126 3.47 -5.10 -6.05
CA PHE A 126 2.90 -4.02 -5.25
C PHE A 126 1.64 -4.44 -4.49
N ILE A 127 1.48 -3.87 -3.29
CA ILE A 127 0.21 -3.74 -2.58
C ILE A 127 -0.17 -2.25 -2.63
N LEU A 128 -1.43 -1.95 -2.94
CA LEU A 128 -2.01 -0.61 -2.96
C LEU A 128 -2.50 -0.24 -1.55
N PRO A 129 -1.71 0.50 -0.75
CA PRO A 129 -2.04 0.72 0.64
C PRO A 129 -3.05 1.87 0.80
N LEU A 130 -4.13 1.61 1.53
CA LEU A 130 -4.93 2.59 2.23
C LEU A 130 -4.92 2.14 3.70
N SER A 131 -3.82 2.43 4.39
CA SER A 131 -3.52 1.93 5.72
C SER A 131 -3.99 2.87 6.83
N HIS A 132 -3.62 2.57 8.08
CA HIS A 132 -3.86 3.46 9.21
C HIS A 132 -3.16 4.81 9.04
N ASP A 133 -1.98 4.84 8.42
CA ASP A 133 -1.20 6.06 8.23
C ASP A 133 -1.93 7.13 7.41
N GLU A 134 -2.82 6.72 6.52
CA GLU A 134 -3.59 7.66 5.71
C GLU A 134 -4.77 8.28 6.46
N VAL A 135 -5.14 7.76 7.63
CA VAL A 135 -6.35 8.16 8.36
C VAL A 135 -6.10 8.57 9.81
N VAL A 136 -4.88 9.00 10.14
CA VAL A 136 -4.43 9.44 11.47
C VAL A 136 -3.72 10.80 11.42
N HIS A 137 -3.42 11.35 12.58
CA HIS A 137 -2.55 12.52 12.77
C HIS A 137 -2.95 13.77 11.97
N GLY A 138 -4.24 14.10 11.96
CA GLY A 138 -4.78 15.28 11.27
C GLY A 138 -4.95 15.11 9.76
N LYS A 139 -4.74 13.90 9.24
CA LYS A 139 -4.90 13.59 7.81
C LYS A 139 -6.37 13.43 7.39
N ARG A 140 -7.31 13.39 8.34
CA ARG A 140 -8.74 13.12 8.17
C ARG A 140 -9.04 11.67 7.75
N SER A 141 -10.30 11.25 7.87
CA SER A 141 -10.77 10.00 7.26
C SER A 141 -10.71 10.08 5.73
N LEU A 142 -10.77 8.94 5.03
CA LEU A 142 -10.84 8.93 3.57
C LEU A 142 -12.06 9.71 3.07
N MET A 143 -13.22 9.58 3.76
CA MET A 143 -14.41 10.34 3.46
C MET A 143 -14.21 11.86 3.68
N GLY A 144 -13.58 12.24 4.79
CA GLY A 144 -13.32 13.64 5.15
C GLY A 144 -12.36 14.37 4.19
N ARG A 145 -11.66 13.64 3.32
CA ARG A 145 -10.81 14.19 2.26
C ARG A 145 -11.57 14.47 0.97
N MET A 146 -12.73 13.82 0.76
CA MET A 146 -13.50 13.97 -0.46
C MET A 146 -14.17 15.34 -0.50
N PRO A 147 -14.07 16.10 -1.61
CA PRO A 147 -14.71 17.39 -1.75
C PRO A 147 -16.23 17.24 -1.92
N GLY A 148 -16.94 18.34 -1.63
CA GLY A 148 -18.36 18.46 -1.84
C GLY A 148 -19.22 18.08 -0.65
N ASP A 149 -20.50 17.91 -0.91
CA ASP A 149 -21.51 17.53 0.09
C ASP A 149 -21.47 16.04 0.44
N TYR A 150 -22.27 15.64 1.40
CA TYR A 150 -22.36 14.25 1.89
C TYR A 150 -22.55 13.20 0.79
N TRP A 151 -23.40 13.49 -0.20
CA TRP A 151 -23.62 12.57 -1.32
C TRP A 151 -22.37 12.45 -2.19
N ARG A 152 -21.70 13.57 -2.47
CA ARG A 152 -20.48 13.62 -3.28
C ARG A 152 -19.29 12.96 -2.59
N GLN A 153 -19.20 13.09 -1.27
CA GLN A 153 -18.18 12.41 -0.47
C GLN A 153 -18.30 10.88 -0.60
N PHE A 154 -19.52 10.32 -0.48
CA PHE A 154 -19.75 8.91 -0.75
C PHE A 154 -19.53 8.52 -2.21
N ALA A 155 -19.84 9.39 -3.15
CA ALA A 155 -19.51 9.14 -4.56
C ALA A 155 -17.98 9.06 -4.78
N GLY A 156 -17.22 9.93 -4.11
CA GLY A 156 -15.76 9.88 -4.09
C GLY A 156 -15.22 8.60 -3.49
N LEU A 157 -15.75 8.15 -2.35
CA LEU A 157 -15.35 6.87 -1.72
C LEU A 157 -15.63 5.67 -2.63
N ARG A 158 -16.79 5.63 -3.27
CA ARG A 158 -17.13 4.55 -4.21
C ARG A 158 -16.16 4.52 -5.39
N LEU A 159 -15.80 5.69 -5.91
CA LEU A 159 -14.83 5.81 -6.99
C LEU A 159 -13.43 5.35 -6.56
N LEU A 160 -12.98 5.75 -5.38
CA LEU A 160 -11.70 5.33 -4.81
C LEU A 160 -11.65 3.81 -4.62
N ALA A 161 -12.69 3.22 -4.02
CA ALA A 161 -12.78 1.77 -3.82
C ALA A 161 -12.78 1.01 -5.16
N LEU A 162 -13.54 1.48 -6.16
CA LEU A 162 -13.55 0.89 -7.49
C LEU A 162 -12.17 0.99 -8.15
N TYR A 163 -11.55 2.14 -8.10
CA TYR A 163 -10.22 2.36 -8.68
C TYR A 163 -9.18 1.45 -8.04
N GLN A 164 -9.14 1.36 -6.70
CA GLN A 164 -8.25 0.44 -5.99
C GLN A 164 -8.46 -1.02 -6.43
N ILE A 165 -9.72 -1.48 -6.50
CA ILE A 165 -10.04 -2.87 -6.86
C ILE A 165 -9.64 -3.21 -8.30
N THR A 166 -9.78 -2.27 -9.23
CA THR A 166 -9.49 -2.50 -10.65
C THR A 166 -8.06 -2.18 -11.06
N HIS A 167 -7.28 -1.48 -10.23
CA HIS A 167 -5.88 -1.17 -10.49
C HIS A 167 -5.00 -2.43 -10.25
N PRO A 168 -3.91 -2.65 -11.00
CA PRO A 168 -2.96 -3.72 -10.74
C PRO A 168 -2.36 -3.65 -9.33
N GLY A 169 -2.11 -4.81 -8.69
CA GLY A 169 -1.52 -4.92 -7.36
C GLY A 169 -2.46 -5.53 -6.32
N GLY A 170 -1.90 -5.95 -5.19
CA GLY A 170 -2.66 -6.39 -4.01
C GLY A 170 -3.44 -5.24 -3.38
N LYS A 171 -4.47 -5.54 -2.60
CA LYS A 171 -5.37 -4.54 -2.01
C LYS A 171 -5.21 -4.51 -0.50
N LEU A 172 -4.97 -3.33 0.05
CA LEU A 172 -4.97 -3.10 1.50
C LEU A 172 -5.92 -1.96 1.82
N SER A 173 -6.94 -2.26 2.61
CA SER A 173 -7.87 -1.26 3.16
C SER A 173 -7.87 -1.37 4.67
N PHE A 174 -7.74 -0.23 5.35
CA PHE A 174 -7.77 -0.18 6.80
C PHE A 174 -9.22 -0.33 7.31
N MET A 175 -9.37 -0.93 8.52
CA MET A 175 -10.66 -1.15 9.15
C MET A 175 -11.49 0.13 9.22
N SER A 176 -12.79 0.02 9.10
CA SER A 176 -13.79 1.08 9.05
C SER A 176 -13.92 1.84 7.73
N THR A 177 -12.91 1.83 6.86
CA THR A 177 -12.99 2.54 5.57
C THR A 177 -14.14 2.01 4.70
N GLU A 178 -14.53 0.76 4.88
CA GLU A 178 -15.61 0.10 4.14
C GLU A 178 -17.00 0.67 4.43
N TYR A 179 -17.21 1.40 5.53
CA TYR A 179 -18.48 2.09 5.80
C TYR A 179 -18.36 3.63 5.85
N GLY A 180 -17.16 4.18 5.65
CA GLY A 180 -16.94 5.61 5.48
C GLY A 180 -17.09 6.43 6.77
N PRO A 181 -16.21 6.28 7.78
CA PRO A 181 -16.24 7.08 8.99
C PRO A 181 -15.99 8.56 8.69
N PHE A 182 -16.57 9.45 9.51
CA PHE A 182 -16.34 10.89 9.38
C PHE A 182 -15.01 11.32 9.96
N ILE A 183 -14.67 10.78 11.15
CA ILE A 183 -13.45 11.11 11.86
C ILE A 183 -12.29 10.22 11.41
N GLU A 184 -11.08 10.70 11.61
CA GLU A 184 -9.89 9.88 11.49
C GLU A 184 -9.85 8.81 12.58
N TRP A 185 -9.12 7.73 12.31
CA TRP A 185 -8.99 6.64 13.27
C TRP A 185 -8.26 7.08 14.54
N ARG A 186 -8.76 6.60 15.67
CA ARG A 186 -8.22 6.83 17.00
C ARG A 186 -8.06 5.50 17.72
N GLU A 187 -6.82 5.15 18.04
CA GLU A 187 -6.49 3.86 18.67
C GLU A 187 -7.10 3.67 20.05
N TYR A 188 -7.41 4.76 20.73
CA TYR A 188 -7.96 4.79 22.08
C TYR A 188 -9.50 4.83 22.14
N GLU A 189 -10.17 4.83 20.99
CA GLU A 189 -11.64 4.87 20.89
C GLU A 189 -12.15 3.68 20.08
N SER A 190 -13.39 3.26 20.37
CA SER A 190 -14.10 2.28 19.54
C SER A 190 -14.42 2.87 18.17
N LEU A 191 -14.49 2.02 17.15
CA LEU A 191 -14.96 2.42 15.83
C LEU A 191 -16.40 2.93 15.88
N GLU A 192 -16.75 3.86 15.00
CA GLU A 192 -18.08 4.49 14.91
C GLU A 192 -19.14 3.54 14.32
N TRP A 193 -19.35 2.36 14.94
CA TRP A 193 -20.29 1.34 14.44
C TRP A 193 -21.73 1.84 14.29
N PHE A 194 -22.15 2.84 15.08
CA PHE A 194 -23.46 3.48 14.99
C PHE A 194 -23.73 4.11 13.61
N LEU A 195 -22.69 4.42 12.83
CA LEU A 195 -22.85 4.95 11.48
C LEU A 195 -23.57 3.96 10.55
N LEU A 196 -23.49 2.65 10.83
CA LEU A 196 -24.22 1.66 10.07
C LEU A 196 -25.74 1.71 10.24
N ASP A 197 -26.27 2.47 11.21
CA ASP A 197 -27.70 2.75 11.31
C ASP A 197 -28.17 3.73 10.23
N TYR A 198 -27.25 4.48 9.62
CA TYR A 198 -27.58 5.42 8.54
C TYR A 198 -27.48 4.75 7.16
N PRO A 199 -28.49 4.96 6.28
CA PRO A 199 -28.57 4.25 5.01
C PRO A 199 -27.37 4.43 4.10
N ALA A 200 -26.76 5.63 4.04
CA ALA A 200 -25.62 5.90 3.15
C ALA A 200 -24.38 5.08 3.52
N HIS A 201 -24.07 4.96 4.82
CA HIS A 201 -22.94 4.17 5.33
C HIS A 201 -23.17 2.68 5.08
N ARG A 202 -24.39 2.18 5.35
CA ARG A 202 -24.77 0.79 5.07
C ARG A 202 -24.68 0.46 3.59
N MET A 203 -25.20 1.33 2.72
CA MET A 203 -25.11 1.14 1.26
C MET A 203 -23.66 1.16 0.78
N HIS A 204 -22.79 1.98 1.38
CA HIS A 204 -21.38 2.00 1.04
C HIS A 204 -20.70 0.69 1.45
N GLN A 205 -20.97 0.18 2.66
CA GLN A 205 -20.45 -1.11 3.10
C GLN A 205 -20.89 -2.26 2.18
N ASP A 206 -22.17 -2.28 1.80
CA ASP A 206 -22.69 -3.28 0.84
C ASP A 206 -22.02 -3.16 -0.54
N TYR A 207 -21.70 -1.94 -0.98
CA TYR A 207 -20.96 -1.69 -2.21
C TYR A 207 -19.54 -2.26 -2.14
N VAL A 208 -18.78 -1.95 -1.07
CA VAL A 208 -17.43 -2.50 -0.86
C VAL A 208 -17.44 -4.02 -0.77
N LYS A 209 -18.43 -4.60 -0.07
CA LYS A 209 -18.63 -6.04 -0.02
C LYS A 209 -18.83 -6.68 -1.42
N ARG A 210 -19.57 -6.01 -2.30
CA ARG A 210 -19.76 -6.47 -3.69
C ARG A 210 -18.49 -6.33 -4.50
N LEU A 211 -17.73 -5.25 -4.33
CA LEU A 211 -16.42 -5.08 -4.98
C LEU A 211 -15.43 -6.17 -4.55
N ASN A 212 -15.36 -6.49 -3.26
CA ASN A 212 -14.49 -7.56 -2.78
C ASN A 212 -14.85 -8.92 -3.38
N ARG A 213 -16.16 -9.21 -3.50
CA ARG A 213 -16.62 -10.43 -4.18
C ARG A 213 -16.27 -10.43 -5.67
N LEU A 214 -16.42 -9.29 -6.34
CA LEU A 214 -16.03 -9.14 -7.74
C LEU A 214 -14.51 -9.43 -7.89
N TYR A 215 -13.69 -8.85 -7.04
CA TYR A 215 -12.24 -9.05 -7.03
C TYR A 215 -11.90 -10.54 -6.87
N GLN A 216 -12.44 -11.20 -5.84
CA GLN A 216 -12.20 -12.62 -5.55
C GLN A 216 -12.65 -13.56 -6.68
N ASN A 217 -13.75 -13.23 -7.36
CA ASN A 217 -14.35 -14.08 -8.39
C ASN A 217 -13.91 -13.73 -9.82
N THR A 218 -13.02 -12.74 -9.99
CA THR A 218 -12.54 -12.31 -11.31
C THR A 218 -11.04 -12.55 -11.41
N PRO A 219 -10.59 -13.68 -11.98
CA PRO A 219 -9.16 -14.00 -12.08
C PRO A 219 -8.33 -12.87 -12.69
N ALA A 220 -8.85 -12.16 -13.69
CA ALA A 220 -8.18 -11.04 -14.32
C ALA A 220 -7.86 -9.89 -13.34
N LEU A 221 -8.56 -9.77 -12.21
CA LEU A 221 -8.29 -8.73 -11.19
C LEU A 221 -7.35 -9.25 -10.09
N CYS A 222 -7.51 -10.50 -9.65
CA CYS A 222 -6.75 -11.02 -8.51
C CYS A 222 -5.45 -11.74 -8.93
N MET A 223 -5.37 -12.30 -10.14
CA MET A 223 -4.19 -13.02 -10.62
C MET A 223 -3.10 -12.13 -11.23
N ILE A 224 -3.39 -10.88 -11.59
CA ILE A 224 -2.37 -9.94 -12.12
C ILE A 224 -1.22 -9.73 -11.12
N VAL A 225 -1.50 -9.87 -9.82
CA VAL A 225 -0.47 -9.83 -8.75
C VAL A 225 0.46 -11.04 -8.80
N LEU A 226 -0.01 -12.17 -9.34
CA LEU A 226 0.71 -13.45 -9.35
C LEU A 226 1.50 -13.70 -10.63
N THR A 227 1.10 -13.14 -11.77
CA THR A 227 1.64 -13.54 -13.09
C THR A 227 2.99 -12.94 -13.43
N ALA A 228 3.37 -11.81 -12.87
CA ALA A 228 4.75 -11.29 -13.01
C ALA A 228 5.79 -12.23 -12.38
N THR A 229 5.37 -13.11 -11.45
CA THR A 229 6.24 -14.05 -10.73
C THR A 229 6.08 -15.50 -11.20
N THR A 230 4.91 -15.86 -11.72
CA THR A 230 4.61 -17.24 -12.09
C THR A 230 5.22 -17.62 -13.45
N ALA A 231 5.42 -16.64 -14.32
CA ALA A 231 6.07 -16.88 -15.62
C ALA A 231 7.52 -17.38 -15.47
N GLU A 232 8.24 -16.96 -14.44
CA GLU A 232 9.60 -17.43 -14.16
C GLU A 232 9.66 -18.78 -13.44
N ARG A 233 8.61 -19.17 -12.70
CA ARG A 233 8.55 -20.47 -12.00
C ARG A 233 8.02 -21.62 -12.85
N ILE A 234 7.34 -21.35 -13.97
CA ILE A 234 6.82 -22.39 -14.88
C ILE A 234 7.89 -22.89 -15.87
N HIS A 235 9.04 -22.22 -15.97
CA HIS A 235 10.15 -22.60 -16.84
C HIS A 235 11.34 -23.27 -16.12
N ARG A 236 11.13 -23.79 -14.89
CA ARG A 236 12.12 -24.64 -14.21
C ARG A 236 11.59 -26.04 -13.92
#